data_04f9b859aba615c9b30d0ac82fae7a7a
#
_entry.id   04f9b859aba615c9b30d0ac82fae7a7a
#
_cell.length_a   1.000
_cell.length_b   1.000
_cell.length_c   1.000
_cell.angle_alpha   90.00
_cell.angle_beta   90.00
_cell.angle_gamma   90.00
#
_symmetry.space_group_name_H-M   'P 1'
#
loop_
_entity.id
_entity.type
_entity.pdbx_description
1 polymer ?
#
loop_
_entity_poly.entity_id
_entity_poly.type
_entity_poly.pdbx_seq_one_letter_code
_entity_poly.pdbx_strand_id
1 'polypeptide(L)'
;MIRVKRNDVMSYECQELQNAANDVDLTLEERDEAAEQLERLADAKDAHAQYIIGTAYRNGGLLIPDTVKARKLLERAAAQEIGAAQYALGKLYLSDDADVHDPAKGIYWLKRSADNGNDYAAYHLGKEYLCCGISLAGRK
;
A
#
# COMPACT_ATOMS: atom_id res chain seq x y z
N MET A 1 15.84 -21.24 -15.30
CA MET A 1 14.51 -20.93 -14.75
C MET A 1 14.63 -19.77 -13.76
N ILE A 2 13.91 -18.69 -14.02
CA ILE A 2 13.92 -17.52 -13.14
C ILE A 2 13.02 -17.83 -11.94
N ARG A 3 13.59 -17.72 -10.74
CA ARG A 3 12.82 -17.89 -9.52
C ARG A 3 12.27 -16.53 -9.09
N VAL A 4 10.97 -16.38 -9.19
CA VAL A 4 10.29 -15.17 -8.70
C VAL A 4 10.01 -15.35 -7.20
N LYS A 5 10.28 -14.32 -6.40
CA LYS A 5 9.94 -14.35 -4.97
C LYS A 5 8.44 -14.51 -4.81
N ARG A 6 8.02 -15.35 -3.87
CA ARG A 6 6.63 -15.72 -3.68
C ARG A 6 5.70 -14.52 -3.42
N ASN A 7 6.20 -13.52 -2.72
CA ASN A 7 5.44 -12.32 -2.39
C ASN A 7 5.55 -11.20 -3.44
N ASP A 8 6.32 -11.40 -4.52
CA ASP A 8 6.39 -10.44 -5.63
C ASP A 8 5.27 -10.64 -6.65
N VAL A 9 4.58 -11.78 -6.58
CA VAL A 9 3.54 -12.13 -7.53
C VAL A 9 2.20 -12.21 -6.81
N MET A 10 1.28 -11.35 -7.21
CA MET A 10 -0.10 -11.41 -6.72
C MET A 10 -0.74 -12.72 -7.19
N SER A 11 -1.40 -13.43 -6.28
CA SER A 11 -2.09 -14.66 -6.65
C SER A 11 -3.22 -14.34 -7.64
N TYR A 12 -3.52 -15.29 -8.51
CA TYR A 12 -4.60 -15.17 -9.49
C TYR A 12 -5.94 -14.89 -8.78
N GLU A 13 -6.20 -15.60 -7.70
CA GLU A 13 -7.39 -15.38 -6.87
C GLU A 13 -7.49 -13.96 -6.35
N CYS A 14 -6.40 -13.42 -5.81
CA CYS A 14 -6.37 -12.07 -5.28
C CYS A 14 -6.63 -11.04 -6.38
N GLN A 15 -6.07 -11.23 -7.55
CA GLN A 15 -6.28 -10.34 -8.69
C GLN A 15 -7.72 -10.39 -9.20
N GLU A 16 -8.30 -11.57 -9.30
CA GLU A 16 -9.70 -11.73 -9.71
C GLU A 16 -10.66 -11.05 -8.72
N LEU A 17 -10.41 -11.23 -7.43
CA LEU A 17 -11.22 -10.60 -6.40
C LEU A 17 -11.09 -9.07 -6.44
N GLN A 18 -9.90 -8.55 -6.68
CA GLN A 18 -9.71 -7.11 -6.84
C GLN A 18 -10.48 -6.58 -8.05
N ASN A 19 -10.41 -7.30 -9.17
CA ASN A 19 -11.13 -6.91 -10.37
C ASN A 19 -12.64 -6.94 -10.12
N ALA A 20 -13.16 -7.99 -9.50
CA ALA A 20 -14.57 -8.11 -9.18
C ALA A 20 -15.05 -7.01 -8.22
N ALA A 21 -14.27 -6.70 -7.20
CA ALA A 21 -14.61 -5.66 -6.24
C ALA A 21 -14.70 -4.26 -6.89
N ASN A 22 -13.96 -4.05 -7.98
CA ASN A 22 -13.94 -2.77 -8.70
C ASN A 22 -14.80 -2.77 -9.98
N ASP A 23 -15.42 -3.88 -10.32
CA ASP A 23 -16.21 -4.02 -11.55
C ASP A 23 -17.56 -3.31 -11.40
N VAL A 24 -17.76 -2.26 -12.19
CA VAL A 24 -19.00 -1.46 -12.15
C VAL A 24 -20.19 -2.19 -12.76
N ASP A 25 -19.95 -3.24 -13.52
CA ASP A 25 -21.01 -4.05 -14.13
C ASP A 25 -21.60 -5.10 -13.18
N LEU A 26 -20.90 -5.36 -12.06
CA LEU A 26 -21.39 -6.25 -11.01
C LEU A 26 -22.29 -5.50 -10.03
N THR A 27 -23.20 -6.23 -9.40
CA THR A 27 -24.04 -5.68 -8.35
C THR A 27 -23.23 -5.31 -7.11
N LEU A 28 -23.78 -4.44 -6.27
CA LEU A 28 -23.15 -4.10 -4.99
C LEU A 28 -22.89 -5.32 -4.14
N GLU A 29 -23.84 -6.26 -4.10
CA GLU A 29 -23.72 -7.50 -3.32
C GLU A 29 -22.51 -8.34 -3.80
N GLU A 30 -22.37 -8.51 -5.12
CA GLU A 30 -21.25 -9.25 -5.70
C GLU A 30 -19.90 -8.57 -5.41
N ARG A 31 -19.88 -7.25 -5.46
CA ARG A 31 -18.69 -6.48 -5.16
C ARG A 31 -18.31 -6.55 -3.69
N ASP A 32 -19.29 -6.47 -2.80
CA ASP A 32 -19.10 -6.60 -1.36
C ASP A 32 -18.59 -7.99 -0.99
N GLU A 33 -19.13 -9.04 -1.63
CA GLU A 33 -18.68 -10.41 -1.43
C GLU A 33 -17.21 -10.57 -1.85
N ALA A 34 -16.80 -9.99 -2.97
CA ALA A 34 -15.41 -10.00 -3.40
C ALA A 34 -14.51 -9.27 -2.39
N ALA A 35 -14.96 -8.16 -1.86
CA ALA A 35 -14.23 -7.41 -0.83
C ALA A 35 -14.08 -8.22 0.46
N GLU A 36 -15.12 -8.90 0.89
CA GLU A 36 -15.06 -9.76 2.08
C GLU A 36 -14.06 -10.92 1.90
N GLN A 37 -14.01 -11.50 0.72
CA GLN A 37 -13.03 -12.54 0.42
C GLN A 37 -11.60 -12.00 0.46
N LEU A 38 -11.38 -10.79 -0.06
CA LEU A 38 -10.07 -10.11 0.05
C LEU A 38 -9.70 -9.86 1.51
N GLU A 39 -10.64 -9.45 2.34
CA GLU A 39 -10.41 -9.26 3.77
C GLU A 39 -10.00 -10.57 4.46
N ARG A 40 -10.64 -11.69 4.11
CA ARG A 40 -10.26 -13.00 4.62
C ARG A 40 -8.84 -13.39 4.21
N LEU A 41 -8.46 -13.12 2.97
CA LEU A 41 -7.10 -13.37 2.50
C LEU A 41 -6.09 -12.48 3.25
N ALA A 42 -6.44 -11.23 3.50
CA ALA A 42 -5.59 -10.32 4.28
C ALA A 42 -5.40 -10.82 5.72
N ASP A 43 -6.47 -11.32 6.34
CA ASP A 43 -6.41 -11.92 7.69
C ASP A 43 -5.58 -13.20 7.69
N ALA A 44 -5.58 -13.95 6.58
CA ALA A 44 -4.74 -15.13 6.39
C ALA A 44 -3.29 -14.76 6.01
N LYS A 45 -2.89 -13.51 6.15
CA LYS A 45 -1.54 -12.97 5.92
C LYS A 45 -1.10 -12.91 4.45
N ASP A 46 -2.04 -12.88 3.52
CA ASP A 46 -1.72 -12.62 2.11
C ASP A 46 -1.31 -11.15 1.96
N ALA A 47 -0.05 -10.92 1.58
CA ALA A 47 0.51 -9.58 1.51
C ALA A 47 -0.17 -8.69 0.47
N HIS A 48 -0.52 -9.24 -0.68
CA HIS A 48 -1.20 -8.48 -1.72
C HIS A 48 -2.64 -8.14 -1.34
N ALA A 49 -3.34 -9.06 -0.67
CA ALA A 49 -4.67 -8.77 -0.13
C ALA A 49 -4.62 -7.67 0.93
N GLN A 50 -3.62 -7.71 1.82
CA GLN A 50 -3.39 -6.65 2.81
C GLN A 50 -3.15 -5.30 2.13
N TYR A 51 -2.36 -5.28 1.06
CA TYR A 51 -2.13 -4.06 0.29
C TYR A 51 -3.42 -3.55 -0.36
N ILE A 52 -4.18 -4.42 -1.00
CA ILE A 52 -5.43 -4.04 -1.68
C ILE A 52 -6.45 -3.48 -0.69
N ILE A 53 -6.69 -4.19 0.40
CA ILE A 53 -7.65 -3.76 1.42
C ILE A 53 -7.15 -2.52 2.16
N GLY A 54 -5.86 -2.44 2.45
CA GLY A 54 -5.27 -1.25 3.05
C GLY A 54 -5.43 -0.01 2.17
N THR A 55 -5.24 -0.16 0.87
CA THR A 55 -5.45 0.92 -0.10
C THR A 55 -6.92 1.33 -0.18
N ALA A 56 -7.83 0.36 -0.12
CA ALA A 56 -9.27 0.61 -0.10
C ALA A 56 -9.69 1.42 1.14
N TYR A 57 -9.16 1.10 2.31
CA TYR A 57 -9.40 1.90 3.52
C TYR A 57 -8.82 3.30 3.45
N ARG A 58 -7.70 3.47 2.76
CA ARG A 58 -7.08 4.78 2.58
C ARG A 58 -7.88 5.66 1.63
N ASN A 59 -8.27 5.12 0.48
CA ASN A 59 -8.90 5.88 -0.61
C ASN A 59 -10.42 5.96 -0.50
N GLY A 60 -11.03 5.05 0.23
CA GLY A 60 -12.49 4.89 0.22
C GLY A 60 -12.97 4.22 -1.06
N GLY A 61 -14.23 4.42 -1.38
CA GLY A 61 -14.86 3.83 -2.56
C GLY A 61 -15.48 2.48 -2.26
N LEU A 62 -14.68 1.45 -2.12
CA LEU A 62 -15.14 0.10 -1.80
C LEU A 62 -15.46 -0.05 -0.31
N LEU A 63 -14.66 0.56 0.54
CA LEU A 63 -14.79 0.50 2.00
C LEU A 63 -14.92 1.92 2.56
N ILE A 64 -15.48 2.02 3.75
CA ILE A 64 -15.55 3.30 4.48
C ILE A 64 -14.11 3.68 4.86
N PRO A 65 -13.63 4.89 4.47
CA PRO A 65 -12.26 5.29 4.75
C PRO A 65 -11.90 5.21 6.22
N ASP A 66 -10.76 4.61 6.52
CA ASP A 66 -10.20 4.50 7.87
C ASP A 66 -8.68 4.46 7.76
N THR A 67 -8.03 5.58 8.00
CA THR A 67 -6.59 5.70 7.83
C THR A 67 -5.79 4.88 8.84
N VAL A 68 -6.31 4.65 10.03
CA VAL A 68 -5.64 3.81 11.03
C VAL A 68 -5.65 2.34 10.60
N LYS A 69 -6.79 1.84 10.09
CA LYS A 69 -6.86 0.49 9.53
C LYS A 69 -5.98 0.36 8.29
N ALA A 70 -6.01 1.37 7.42
CA ALA A 70 -5.14 1.41 6.24
C ALA A 70 -3.66 1.30 6.65
N ARG A 71 -3.23 2.06 7.63
CA ARG A 71 -1.86 2.03 8.13
C ARG A 71 -1.48 0.64 8.62
N LYS A 72 -2.32 0.02 9.44
CA LYS A 72 -2.04 -1.31 9.99
C LYS A 72 -1.88 -2.37 8.89
N LEU A 73 -2.77 -2.38 7.91
CA LEU A 73 -2.72 -3.33 6.80
C LEU A 73 -1.53 -3.07 5.89
N LEU A 74 -1.26 -1.80 5.56
CA LEU A 74 -0.12 -1.44 4.73
C LEU A 74 1.21 -1.74 5.42
N GLU A 75 1.30 -1.58 6.74
CA GLU A 75 2.49 -1.98 7.50
C GLU A 75 2.77 -3.48 7.38
N ARG A 76 1.73 -4.29 7.48
CA ARG A 76 1.87 -5.75 7.33
C ARG A 76 2.34 -6.13 5.93
N ALA A 77 1.75 -5.56 4.90
CA ALA A 77 2.16 -5.81 3.52
C ALA A 77 3.57 -5.29 3.24
N ALA A 78 3.90 -4.10 3.73
CA ALA A 78 5.21 -3.49 3.58
C ALA A 78 6.32 -4.32 4.26
N ALA A 79 6.03 -4.90 5.42
CA ALA A 79 6.96 -5.80 6.11
C ALA A 79 7.24 -7.07 5.32
N GLN A 80 6.35 -7.47 4.43
CA GLN A 80 6.53 -8.61 3.52
C GLN A 80 7.20 -8.22 2.20
N GLU A 81 7.83 -7.04 2.15
CA GLU A 81 8.62 -6.53 1.02
C GLU A 81 7.79 -6.28 -0.25
N ILE A 82 6.52 -5.92 -0.10
CA ILE A 82 5.69 -5.45 -1.22
C ILE A 82 6.02 -3.97 -1.47
N GLY A 83 6.76 -3.68 -2.52
CA GLY A 83 7.21 -2.32 -2.85
C GLY A 83 6.07 -1.32 -3.00
N ALA A 84 4.96 -1.73 -3.62
CA ALA A 84 3.77 -0.89 -3.76
C ALA A 84 3.14 -0.55 -2.40
N ALA A 85 3.14 -1.49 -1.45
CA ALA A 85 2.65 -1.26 -0.09
C ALA A 85 3.56 -0.31 0.68
N GLN A 86 4.87 -0.47 0.53
CA GLN A 86 5.86 0.43 1.13
C GLN A 86 5.68 1.86 0.62
N TYR A 87 5.46 2.02 -0.68
CA TYR A 87 5.19 3.31 -1.29
C TYR A 87 3.89 3.93 -0.75
N ALA A 88 2.80 3.15 -0.73
CA ALA A 88 1.51 3.61 -0.22
C ALA A 88 1.61 4.01 1.26
N LEU A 89 2.31 3.21 2.06
CA LEU A 89 2.53 3.47 3.48
C LEU A 89 3.36 4.74 3.68
N GLY A 90 4.42 4.92 2.91
CA GLY A 90 5.24 6.12 2.96
C GLY A 90 4.42 7.38 2.67
N LYS A 91 3.59 7.34 1.64
CA LYS A 91 2.70 8.45 1.31
C LYS A 91 1.67 8.72 2.42
N LEU A 92 1.16 7.66 3.03
CA LEU A 92 0.19 7.79 4.13
C LEU A 92 0.81 8.50 5.34
N TYR A 93 2.03 8.13 5.71
CA TYR A 93 2.74 8.79 6.81
C TYR A 93 3.10 10.24 6.50
N LEU A 94 3.26 10.60 5.22
CA LEU A 94 3.53 11.98 4.81
C LEU A 94 2.26 12.82 4.62
N SER A 95 1.09 12.18 4.70
CA SER A 95 -0.18 12.90 4.55
C SER A 95 -0.45 13.81 5.76
N ASP A 96 -1.40 14.74 5.60
CA ASP A 96 -1.78 15.68 6.65
C ASP A 96 -2.71 15.08 7.71
N ASP A 97 -3.03 13.79 7.61
CA ASP A 97 -3.90 13.13 8.56
C ASP A 97 -3.19 12.99 9.91
N ALA A 98 -3.69 13.70 10.92
CA ALA A 98 -3.09 13.74 12.26
C ALA A 98 -2.98 12.36 12.93
N ASP A 99 -3.87 11.43 12.57
CA ASP A 99 -3.87 10.09 13.17
C ASP A 99 -2.71 9.22 12.71
N VAL A 100 -2.12 9.53 11.55
CA VAL A 100 -1.06 8.72 10.95
C VAL A 100 0.20 9.51 10.58
N HIS A 101 0.15 10.84 10.62
CA HIS A 101 1.25 11.69 10.17
C HIS A 101 2.54 11.41 10.94
N ASP A 102 3.57 10.97 10.22
CA ASP A 102 4.92 10.71 10.76
C ASP A 102 5.93 10.79 9.61
N PRO A 103 6.48 11.99 9.33
CA PRO A 103 7.35 12.18 8.18
C PRO A 103 8.62 11.32 8.19
N ALA A 104 9.18 11.04 9.36
CA ALA A 104 10.38 10.20 9.46
C ALA A 104 10.10 8.78 8.98
N LYS A 105 8.97 8.20 9.41
CA LYS A 105 8.54 6.88 8.93
C LYS A 105 8.18 6.92 7.45
N GLY A 106 7.56 8.00 6.99
CA GLY A 106 7.24 8.17 5.57
C GLY A 106 8.48 8.12 4.70
N ILE A 107 9.52 8.86 5.06
CA ILE A 107 10.80 8.83 4.35
C ILE A 107 11.45 7.44 4.40
N TYR A 108 11.43 6.80 5.55
CA TYR A 108 11.95 5.43 5.71
C TYR A 108 11.31 4.47 4.71
N TRP A 109 9.98 4.46 4.63
CA TRP A 109 9.25 3.55 3.75
C TRP A 109 9.41 3.90 2.28
N LEU A 110 9.50 5.19 1.94
CA LEU A 110 9.79 5.61 0.56
C LEU A 110 11.17 5.15 0.11
N LYS A 111 12.18 5.27 0.97
CA LYS A 111 13.53 4.75 0.68
C LYS A 111 13.50 3.26 0.42
N ARG A 112 12.81 2.53 1.28
CA ARG A 112 12.72 1.08 1.17
C ARG A 112 11.98 0.65 -0.09
N SER A 113 10.92 1.35 -0.45
CA SER A 113 10.19 1.12 -1.69
C SER A 113 11.06 1.41 -2.92
N ALA A 114 11.81 2.51 -2.90
CA ALA A 114 12.74 2.84 -3.98
C ALA A 114 13.85 1.78 -4.12
N ASP A 115 14.37 1.28 -3.02
CA ASP A 115 15.37 0.19 -3.01
C ASP A 115 14.80 -1.11 -3.59
N ASN A 116 13.49 -1.31 -3.48
CA ASN A 116 12.78 -2.43 -4.10
C ASN A 116 12.38 -2.17 -5.56
N GLY A 117 12.86 -1.08 -6.16
CA GLY A 117 12.66 -0.79 -7.57
C GLY A 117 11.41 0.03 -7.90
N ASN A 118 10.77 0.65 -6.92
CA ASN A 118 9.59 1.48 -7.16
C ASN A 118 10.02 2.89 -7.55
N ASP A 119 9.85 3.23 -8.83
CA ASP A 119 10.25 4.53 -9.39
C ASP A 119 9.40 5.68 -8.84
N TYR A 120 8.14 5.44 -8.54
CA TYR A 120 7.27 6.46 -7.92
C TYR A 120 7.76 6.84 -6.54
N ALA A 121 8.26 5.87 -5.77
CA ALA A 121 8.84 6.12 -4.44
C ALA A 121 10.10 6.97 -4.56
N ALA A 122 10.97 6.66 -5.52
CA ALA A 122 12.17 7.44 -5.77
C ALA A 122 11.84 8.89 -6.15
N TYR A 123 10.84 9.08 -7.01
CA TYR A 123 10.38 10.41 -7.40
C TYR A 123 9.83 11.20 -6.21
N HIS A 124 8.96 10.60 -5.42
CA HIS A 124 8.40 11.26 -4.23
C HIS A 124 9.46 11.57 -3.19
N LEU A 125 10.41 10.67 -3.00
CA LEU A 125 11.52 10.88 -2.08
C LEU A 125 12.33 12.11 -2.49
N GLY A 126 12.61 12.25 -3.79
CA GLY A 126 13.29 13.42 -4.32
C GLY A 126 12.51 14.71 -4.08
N LYS A 127 11.20 14.68 -4.28
CA LYS A 127 10.31 15.84 -4.01
C LYS A 127 10.35 16.23 -2.54
N GLU A 128 10.30 15.27 -1.63
CA GLU A 128 10.34 15.56 -0.19
C GLU A 128 11.64 16.26 0.20
N TYR A 129 12.77 15.83 -0.34
CA TYR A 129 14.06 16.47 -0.09
C TYR A 129 14.11 17.90 -0.63
N LEU A 130 13.46 18.19 -1.75
CA LEU A 130 13.45 19.51 -2.35
C LEU A 130 12.42 20.45 -1.71
N CYS A 131 11.19 19.94 -1.48
CA CYS A 131 10.07 20.78 -1.04
C CYS A 131 10.04 21.05 0.46
N CYS A 132 10.47 20.07 1.27
CA CYS A 132 10.38 20.15 2.73
C CYS A 132 11.69 20.57 3.37
N GLY A 133 12.67 20.99 2.58
CA GLY A 133 13.95 21.46 3.10
C GLY A 133 14.82 20.38 3.74
N ILE A 134 14.50 19.10 3.50
CA ILE A 134 15.35 18.00 3.94
C ILE A 134 16.59 18.03 3.03
N SER A 135 17.70 18.48 3.58
CA SER A 135 18.92 18.65 2.82
C SER A 135 19.61 17.34 2.53
N LEU A 136 19.94 17.11 1.26
CA LEU A 136 20.80 16.00 0.86
C LEU A 136 22.20 16.11 1.52
N ALA A 137 22.68 17.32 1.69
CA ALA A 137 23.96 17.59 2.33
C ALA A 137 23.97 17.24 3.81
N GLY A 138 22.82 17.34 4.49
CA GLY A 138 22.68 16.96 5.90
C GLY A 138 22.73 15.47 6.16
N ARG A 139 22.81 14.68 5.12
CA ARG A 139 22.84 13.20 5.22
C ARG A 139 24.25 12.63 5.13
N LYS A 140 25.15 13.29 5.62
CA LYS A 140 26.56 12.85 5.58
C LYS A 140 26.76 11.47 6.25
#